data_e8e6362374724731e7e9e7a8faa3ab1c
#
_entry.id   e8e6362374724731e7e9e7a8faa3ab1c
#
_cell.length_a   1.000
_cell.length_b   1.000
_cell.length_c   1.000
_cell.angle_alpha   90.00
_cell.angle_beta   90.00
_cell.angle_gamma   90.00
#
_symmetry.space_group_name_H-M   'P 1'
#
loop_
_entity.id
_entity.type
_entity.pdbx_description
1 polymer ?
#
loop_
_entity_poly.entity_id
_entity_poly.type
_entity_poly.pdbx_seq_one_letter_code
_entity_poly.pdbx_strand_id
1 'polypeptide(L)'
;MNPLLYNTNGLAFHRLDDAARLLASLGYDGLALTPDVHHLDPTRARPDEVAGFRRVLEELHLSVVIETGARFVLDPFRKHRPTLLDAPADATKRLDFLKRCVDLAVELHAPVVSVWSGTAPEGLDAEAAHDRLASGLRRLCEHAAPRSVRIGFEPEPGMLVETVEGWDRVREAVGHPTLGLTLDVGHCLATREGDPARILRRHAHELVCVQLDDHRAGRHDHLMFGEGEVRWAEVAEAIRSSGYPGPLEVELSRHSSEAPTTAARALTFLRGAFAAP
;
A
#
# COMPACT_ATOMS: atom_id res chain seq x y z
N MET A 1 5.75 14.95 13.25
CA MET A 1 4.50 14.61 12.51
C MET A 1 4.88 13.53 11.51
N ASN A 2 4.03 12.53 11.32
CA ASN A 2 4.29 11.47 10.31
C ASN A 2 4.28 12.09 8.90
N PRO A 3 5.13 11.65 7.97
CA PRO A 3 5.08 12.11 6.59
C PRO A 3 3.76 11.72 5.93
N LEU A 4 3.12 12.67 5.25
CA LEU A 4 1.89 12.46 4.49
C LEU A 4 2.22 12.20 3.02
N LEU A 5 1.88 11.02 2.53
CA LEU A 5 2.06 10.59 1.16
C LEU A 5 0.70 10.47 0.45
N TYR A 6 0.70 10.51 -0.87
CA TYR A 6 -0.48 10.27 -1.67
C TYR A 6 -0.24 9.14 -2.66
N ASN A 7 -1.16 8.17 -2.73
CA ASN A 7 -1.00 7.01 -3.59
C ASN A 7 -1.25 7.37 -5.06
N THR A 8 -0.32 6.99 -5.93
CA THR A 8 -0.39 7.30 -7.37
C THR A 8 -1.49 6.54 -8.10
N ASN A 9 -2.11 5.54 -7.47
CA ASN A 9 -3.31 4.89 -8.01
C ASN A 9 -4.52 5.86 -8.10
N GLY A 10 -4.54 6.91 -7.27
CA GLY A 10 -5.48 8.04 -7.35
C GLY A 10 -5.08 9.12 -8.37
N LEU A 11 -3.96 8.95 -9.07
CA LEU A 11 -3.41 9.86 -10.10
C LEU A 11 -3.26 9.15 -11.45
N ALA A 12 -4.04 8.12 -11.72
CA ALA A 12 -3.89 7.21 -12.86
C ALA A 12 -3.92 7.88 -14.24
N PHE A 13 -4.39 9.13 -14.34
CA PHE A 13 -4.42 9.90 -15.60
C PHE A 13 -3.27 10.92 -15.71
N HIS A 14 -2.39 11.00 -14.74
CA HIS A 14 -1.21 11.84 -14.78
C HIS A 14 0.02 11.03 -15.19
N ARG A 15 0.97 11.67 -15.85
CA ARG A 15 2.33 11.14 -15.95
C ARG A 15 2.95 11.15 -14.56
N LEU A 16 3.84 10.23 -14.27
CA LEU A 16 4.41 10.08 -12.93
C LEU A 16 5.16 11.34 -12.45
N ASP A 17 5.93 11.98 -13.32
CA ASP A 17 6.65 13.23 -13.01
C ASP A 17 5.68 14.38 -12.71
N ASP A 18 4.58 14.48 -13.48
CA ASP A 18 3.56 15.50 -13.27
C ASP A 18 2.81 15.25 -11.95
N ALA A 19 2.55 13.98 -11.62
CA ALA A 19 1.96 13.58 -10.34
C ALA A 19 2.86 13.98 -9.16
N ALA A 20 4.17 13.71 -9.24
CA ALA A 20 5.14 14.10 -8.21
C ALA A 20 5.19 15.63 -8.03
N ARG A 21 5.25 16.40 -9.13
CA ARG A 21 5.26 17.87 -9.08
C ARG A 21 3.96 18.44 -8.50
N LEU A 22 2.81 17.87 -8.87
CA LEU A 22 1.52 18.23 -8.29
C LEU A 22 1.52 18.03 -6.77
N LEU A 23 1.90 16.84 -6.30
CA LEU A 23 1.91 16.52 -4.87
C LEU A 23 2.87 17.43 -4.09
N ALA A 24 4.07 17.67 -4.60
CA ALA A 24 5.02 18.62 -4.01
C ALA A 24 4.43 20.02 -3.92
N SER A 25 3.78 20.52 -5.00
CA SER A 25 3.16 21.86 -5.02
C SER A 25 2.02 22.02 -4.03
N LEU A 26 1.31 20.96 -3.71
CA LEU A 26 0.27 20.92 -2.69
C LEU A 26 0.85 20.87 -1.26
N GLY A 27 2.08 20.36 -1.11
CA GLY A 27 2.78 20.23 0.16
C GLY A 27 2.64 18.84 0.80
N TYR A 28 2.49 17.77 0.01
CA TYR A 28 2.72 16.41 0.47
C TYR A 28 4.21 16.16 0.71
N ASP A 29 4.53 15.27 1.65
CA ASP A 29 5.91 14.90 1.98
C ASP A 29 6.45 13.79 1.06
N GLY A 30 5.58 13.20 0.23
CA GLY A 30 5.98 12.13 -0.68
C GLY A 30 4.80 11.51 -1.43
N LEU A 31 5.07 10.36 -2.01
CA LEU A 31 4.07 9.58 -2.73
C LEU A 31 4.20 8.08 -2.44
N ALA A 32 3.07 7.38 -2.45
CA ALA A 32 3.04 5.92 -2.51
C ALA A 32 2.94 5.53 -4.00
N LEU A 33 4.05 5.05 -4.55
CA LEU A 33 4.12 4.68 -5.96
C LEU A 33 3.43 3.32 -6.17
N THR A 34 2.31 3.32 -6.90
CA THR A 34 1.76 2.09 -7.47
C THR A 34 2.37 1.87 -8.85
N PRO A 35 3.32 0.93 -9.01
CA PRO A 35 3.84 0.57 -10.32
C PRO A 35 2.72 0.06 -11.23
N ASP A 36 2.51 0.75 -12.33
CA ASP A 36 1.48 0.44 -13.32
C ASP A 36 1.98 0.83 -14.72
N VAL A 37 1.20 0.57 -15.75
CA VAL A 37 1.56 0.81 -17.17
C VAL A 37 2.03 2.24 -17.45
N HIS A 38 1.60 3.22 -16.64
CA HIS A 38 1.99 4.63 -16.75
C HIS A 38 2.93 5.12 -15.64
N HIS A 39 3.18 4.27 -14.63
CA HIS A 39 3.91 4.63 -13.41
C HIS A 39 4.99 3.61 -13.11
N LEU A 40 6.07 3.61 -13.91
CA LEU A 40 7.26 2.76 -13.74
C LEU A 40 6.92 1.26 -13.58
N ASP A 41 6.30 0.67 -14.62
CA ASP A 41 6.15 -0.79 -14.67
C ASP A 41 7.53 -1.47 -14.50
N PRO A 42 7.81 -2.16 -13.38
CA PRO A 42 9.14 -2.69 -13.09
C PRO A 42 9.53 -3.86 -13.99
N THR A 43 8.60 -4.34 -14.85
CA THR A 43 8.90 -5.35 -15.86
C THR A 43 9.42 -4.76 -17.16
N ARG A 44 9.26 -3.44 -17.36
CA ARG A 44 9.58 -2.72 -18.61
C ARG A 44 10.38 -1.44 -18.40
N ALA A 45 10.35 -0.86 -17.21
CA ALA A 45 11.06 0.38 -16.92
C ALA A 45 12.57 0.21 -17.20
N ARG A 46 13.12 1.18 -17.92
CA ARG A 46 14.56 1.22 -18.18
C ARG A 46 15.31 1.87 -17.03
N PRO A 47 16.59 1.52 -16.81
CA PRO A 47 17.38 2.12 -15.74
C PRO A 47 17.47 3.65 -15.80
N ASP A 48 17.49 4.23 -17.01
CA ASP A 48 17.51 5.68 -17.19
C ASP A 48 16.18 6.35 -16.81
N GLU A 49 15.04 5.68 -16.98
CA GLU A 49 13.73 6.17 -16.53
C GLU A 49 13.65 6.15 -15.00
N VAL A 50 14.08 5.07 -14.36
CA VAL A 50 14.10 4.97 -12.89
C VAL A 50 15.03 6.02 -12.29
N ALA A 51 16.25 6.16 -12.83
CA ALA A 51 17.20 7.17 -12.40
C ALA A 51 16.70 8.60 -12.66
N GLY A 52 15.94 8.80 -13.75
CA GLY A 52 15.27 10.06 -14.05
C GLY A 52 14.25 10.42 -12.99
N PHE A 53 13.36 9.48 -12.67
CA PHE A 53 12.33 9.72 -11.65
C PHE A 53 12.94 9.89 -10.25
N ARG A 54 13.98 9.15 -9.89
CA ARG A 54 14.71 9.39 -8.63
C ARG A 54 15.19 10.82 -8.53
N ARG A 55 15.78 11.40 -9.58
CA ARG A 55 16.20 12.82 -9.58
C ARG A 55 15.02 13.77 -9.36
N VAL A 56 13.85 13.47 -9.94
CA VAL A 56 12.63 14.27 -9.69
C VAL A 56 12.25 14.22 -8.21
N LEU A 57 12.28 13.05 -7.57
CA LEU A 57 12.01 12.92 -6.13
C LEU A 57 13.02 13.72 -5.29
N GLU A 58 14.29 13.61 -5.60
CA GLU A 58 15.38 14.34 -4.93
C GLU A 58 15.22 15.87 -5.07
N GLU A 59 14.95 16.36 -6.29
CA GLU A 59 14.73 17.79 -6.59
C GLU A 59 13.51 18.36 -5.83
N LEU A 60 12.46 17.55 -5.67
CA LEU A 60 11.22 17.95 -5.01
C LEU A 60 11.22 17.64 -3.51
N HIS A 61 12.28 17.01 -2.99
CA HIS A 61 12.38 16.52 -1.61
C HIS A 61 11.22 15.60 -1.19
N LEU A 62 10.76 14.75 -2.10
CA LEU A 62 9.68 13.81 -1.85
C LEU A 62 10.22 12.44 -1.42
N SER A 63 9.66 11.90 -0.36
CA SER A 63 9.84 10.49 0.01
C SER A 63 8.94 9.58 -0.84
N VAL A 64 9.28 8.29 -0.89
CA VAL A 64 8.50 7.32 -1.65
C VAL A 64 8.39 5.99 -0.90
N VAL A 65 7.25 5.32 -1.03
CA VAL A 65 7.03 3.90 -0.74
C VAL A 65 6.46 3.22 -1.98
N ILE A 66 6.51 1.91 -2.05
CA ILE A 66 6.00 1.15 -3.21
C ILE A 66 4.74 0.40 -2.80
N GLU A 67 3.66 0.60 -3.58
CA GLU A 67 2.39 -0.12 -3.49
C GLU A 67 2.23 -1.07 -4.68
N THR A 68 1.96 -2.37 -4.44
CA THR A 68 2.05 -3.37 -5.52
C THR A 68 0.71 -3.69 -6.20
N GLY A 69 -0.14 -2.71 -6.41
CA GLY A 69 -1.46 -2.88 -7.03
C GLY A 69 -1.46 -3.66 -8.35
N ALA A 70 -0.54 -3.36 -9.27
CA ALA A 70 -0.28 -4.09 -10.52
C ALA A 70 -1.56 -4.53 -11.28
N ARG A 71 -2.50 -3.60 -11.47
CA ARG A 71 -3.86 -3.90 -11.98
C ARG A 71 -3.86 -4.84 -13.18
N PHE A 72 -3.30 -4.44 -14.32
CA PHE A 72 -3.25 -5.22 -15.56
C PHE A 72 -1.82 -5.41 -16.09
N VAL A 73 -0.80 -5.13 -15.28
CA VAL A 73 0.62 -5.20 -15.70
C VAL A 73 1.02 -6.63 -16.06
N LEU A 74 0.58 -7.62 -15.28
CA LEU A 74 0.97 -9.02 -15.48
C LEU A 74 0.01 -9.81 -16.35
N ASP A 75 -1.25 -9.41 -16.41
CA ASP A 75 -2.28 -10.03 -17.25
C ASP A 75 -3.23 -8.92 -17.77
N PRO A 76 -3.26 -8.66 -19.09
CA PRO A 76 -4.08 -7.60 -19.65
C PRO A 76 -5.59 -7.90 -19.65
N PHE A 77 -5.99 -9.13 -19.31
CA PHE A 77 -7.39 -9.56 -19.31
C PHE A 77 -7.96 -9.76 -17.91
N ARG A 78 -7.10 -10.01 -16.90
CA ARG A 78 -7.52 -10.34 -15.54
C ARG A 78 -6.85 -9.40 -14.54
N LYS A 79 -7.64 -8.50 -13.99
CA LYS A 79 -7.18 -7.53 -12.99
C LYS A 79 -6.51 -8.25 -11.81
N HIS A 80 -5.34 -7.77 -11.37
CA HIS A 80 -4.58 -8.26 -10.22
C HIS A 80 -4.06 -9.70 -10.35
N ARG A 81 -4.09 -10.29 -11.55
CA ARG A 81 -3.59 -11.66 -11.80
C ARG A 81 -2.25 -11.65 -12.54
N PRO A 82 -1.44 -12.71 -12.38
CA PRO A 82 -1.56 -13.74 -11.37
C PRO A 82 -1.24 -13.24 -9.96
N THR A 83 -1.57 -14.05 -8.93
CA THR A 83 -1.26 -13.84 -7.53
C THR A 83 -0.27 -14.89 -7.03
N LEU A 84 0.19 -14.80 -5.78
CA LEU A 84 1.01 -15.85 -5.15
C LEU A 84 0.23 -17.17 -4.92
N LEU A 85 -1.11 -17.12 -5.03
CA LEU A 85 -2.01 -18.25 -4.81
C LEU A 85 -2.23 -19.09 -6.05
N ASP A 86 -1.89 -18.58 -7.24
CA ASP A 86 -2.10 -19.25 -8.51
C ASP A 86 -1.20 -20.50 -8.67
N ALA A 87 -1.32 -21.21 -9.77
CA ALA A 87 -0.48 -22.36 -10.08
C ALA A 87 1.01 -21.96 -10.07
N PRO A 88 1.95 -22.87 -9.76
CA PRO A 88 3.35 -22.54 -9.52
C PRO A 88 4.03 -21.66 -10.58
N ALA A 89 3.74 -21.90 -11.87
CA ALA A 89 4.32 -21.09 -12.95
C ALA A 89 3.82 -19.65 -12.94
N ASP A 90 2.54 -19.42 -12.63
CA ASP A 90 1.93 -18.10 -12.56
C ASP A 90 2.28 -17.40 -11.24
N ALA A 91 2.28 -18.11 -10.12
CA ALA A 91 2.76 -17.61 -8.85
C ALA A 91 4.23 -17.13 -8.93
N THR A 92 5.06 -17.80 -9.72
CA THR A 92 6.44 -17.36 -9.98
C THR A 92 6.47 -16.01 -10.70
N LYS A 93 5.61 -15.77 -11.69
CA LYS A 93 5.52 -14.46 -12.37
C LYS A 93 5.18 -13.34 -11.38
N ARG A 94 4.22 -13.60 -10.46
CA ARG A 94 3.86 -12.64 -9.41
C ARG A 94 5.03 -12.39 -8.47
N LEU A 95 5.69 -13.43 -8.00
CA LEU A 95 6.84 -13.30 -7.10
C LEU A 95 7.99 -12.53 -7.77
N ASP A 96 8.27 -12.79 -9.04
CA ASP A 96 9.32 -12.07 -9.78
C ASP A 96 8.97 -10.59 -9.96
N PHE A 97 7.69 -10.27 -10.20
CA PHE A 97 7.21 -8.88 -10.20
C PHE A 97 7.43 -8.22 -8.84
N LEU A 98 7.05 -8.86 -7.74
CA LEU A 98 7.23 -8.32 -6.38
C LEU A 98 8.71 -8.12 -6.05
N LYS A 99 9.59 -9.03 -6.46
CA LYS A 99 11.05 -8.86 -6.33
C LYS A 99 11.56 -7.66 -7.11
N ARG A 100 11.07 -7.45 -8.33
CA ARG A 100 11.41 -6.24 -9.11
C ARG A 100 10.88 -4.96 -8.45
N CYS A 101 9.74 -5.01 -7.76
CA CYS A 101 9.26 -3.89 -6.93
C CYS A 101 10.22 -3.61 -5.76
N VAL A 102 10.79 -4.65 -5.15
CA VAL A 102 11.83 -4.47 -4.11
C VAL A 102 13.11 -3.88 -4.71
N ASP A 103 13.55 -4.33 -5.87
CA ASP A 103 14.72 -3.77 -6.55
C ASP A 103 14.47 -2.30 -6.95
N LEU A 104 13.27 -1.96 -7.44
CA LEU A 104 12.84 -0.59 -7.69
C LEU A 104 12.83 0.27 -6.41
N ALA A 105 12.39 -0.31 -5.29
CA ALA A 105 12.42 0.37 -3.98
C ALA A 105 13.85 0.74 -3.58
N VAL A 106 14.82 -0.13 -3.80
CA VAL A 106 16.24 0.17 -3.57
C VAL A 106 16.71 1.35 -4.43
N GLU A 107 16.40 1.33 -5.72
CA GLU A 107 16.82 2.39 -6.66
C GLU A 107 16.17 3.74 -6.35
N LEU A 108 14.95 3.76 -5.82
CA LEU A 108 14.23 4.97 -5.44
C LEU A 108 14.40 5.35 -3.96
N HIS A 109 15.18 4.60 -3.19
CA HIS A 109 15.36 4.78 -1.73
C HIS A 109 14.05 4.64 -0.93
N ALA A 110 13.11 3.81 -1.42
CA ALA A 110 11.88 3.50 -0.72
C ALA A 110 12.14 2.47 0.40
N PRO A 111 11.74 2.73 1.65
CA PRO A 111 11.99 1.80 2.75
C PRO A 111 11.00 0.64 2.82
N VAL A 112 9.87 0.74 2.12
CA VAL A 112 8.75 -0.21 2.22
C VAL A 112 8.23 -0.57 0.84
N VAL A 113 7.89 -1.86 0.67
CA VAL A 113 7.06 -2.38 -0.43
C VAL A 113 5.83 -3.04 0.19
N SER A 114 4.64 -2.50 -0.10
CA SER A 114 3.37 -3.04 0.37
C SER A 114 2.82 -4.07 -0.61
N VAL A 115 2.26 -5.16 -0.06
CA VAL A 115 1.76 -6.31 -0.80
C VAL A 115 0.50 -6.87 -0.15
N TRP A 116 -0.34 -7.54 -0.92
CA TRP A 116 -1.57 -8.20 -0.47
C TRP A 116 -1.62 -9.68 -0.93
N SER A 117 -2.59 -10.44 -0.42
CA SER A 117 -2.69 -11.89 -0.70
C SER A 117 -3.17 -12.22 -2.11
N GLY A 118 -4.10 -11.43 -2.63
CA GLY A 118 -4.90 -11.76 -3.78
C GLY A 118 -6.07 -12.72 -3.46
N THR A 119 -6.94 -12.91 -4.44
CA THR A 119 -8.07 -13.84 -4.36
C THR A 119 -7.63 -15.26 -4.70
N ALA A 120 -8.03 -16.24 -3.92
CA ALA A 120 -7.73 -17.64 -4.21
C ALA A 120 -8.38 -18.11 -5.52
N PRO A 121 -7.67 -18.93 -6.32
CA PRO A 121 -8.29 -19.60 -7.47
C PRO A 121 -9.46 -20.49 -7.02
N GLU A 122 -10.47 -20.63 -7.90
CA GLU A 122 -11.60 -21.52 -7.64
C GLU A 122 -11.12 -22.95 -7.41
N GLY A 123 -11.68 -23.61 -6.39
CA GLY A 123 -11.36 -24.99 -6.03
C GLY A 123 -10.01 -25.18 -5.29
N LEU A 124 -9.27 -24.10 -5.04
CA LEU A 124 -8.07 -24.21 -4.18
C LEU A 124 -8.51 -24.30 -2.71
N ASP A 125 -8.05 -25.35 -2.03
CA ASP A 125 -8.26 -25.52 -0.59
C ASP A 125 -7.67 -24.35 0.20
N ALA A 126 -8.37 -23.91 1.26
CA ALA A 126 -8.00 -22.73 2.04
C ALA A 126 -6.65 -22.88 2.73
N GLU A 127 -6.32 -24.06 3.26
CA GLU A 127 -5.04 -24.32 3.91
C GLU A 127 -3.90 -24.27 2.88
N ALA A 128 -4.09 -24.94 1.74
CA ALA A 128 -3.14 -24.89 0.63
C ALA A 128 -2.95 -23.46 0.09
N ALA A 129 -3.99 -22.62 0.09
CA ALA A 129 -3.88 -21.22 -0.29
C ALA A 129 -3.00 -20.43 0.70
N HIS A 130 -3.21 -20.63 2.00
CA HIS A 130 -2.38 -20.00 3.04
C HIS A 130 -0.92 -20.46 2.98
N ASP A 131 -0.66 -21.74 2.73
CA ASP A 131 0.69 -22.30 2.57
C ASP A 131 1.41 -21.67 1.37
N ARG A 132 0.73 -21.54 0.23
CA ARG A 132 1.28 -20.86 -0.96
C ARG A 132 1.61 -19.41 -0.66
N LEU A 133 0.71 -18.69 -0.01
CA LEU A 133 0.92 -17.30 0.40
C LEU A 133 2.15 -17.18 1.30
N ALA A 134 2.20 -17.95 2.38
CA ALA A 134 3.30 -17.91 3.34
C ALA A 134 4.65 -18.25 2.70
N SER A 135 4.69 -19.27 1.83
CA SER A 135 5.89 -19.63 1.07
C SER A 135 6.35 -18.50 0.15
N GLY A 136 5.41 -17.89 -0.60
CA GLY A 136 5.71 -16.77 -1.50
C GLY A 136 6.22 -15.54 -0.75
N LEU A 137 5.56 -15.17 0.33
CA LEU A 137 5.96 -14.02 1.17
C LEU A 137 7.31 -14.25 1.84
N ARG A 138 7.60 -15.46 2.33
CA ARG A 138 8.92 -15.78 2.91
C ARG A 138 10.03 -15.57 1.88
N ARG A 139 9.87 -16.08 0.67
CA ARG A 139 10.82 -15.87 -0.43
C ARG A 139 10.98 -14.41 -0.82
N LEU A 140 9.92 -13.61 -0.73
CA LEU A 140 9.98 -12.16 -0.95
C LEU A 140 10.75 -11.48 0.18
N CYS A 141 10.49 -11.82 1.43
CA CYS A 141 11.20 -11.29 2.59
C CYS A 141 12.70 -11.62 2.56
N GLU A 142 13.06 -12.85 2.16
CA GLU A 142 14.46 -13.27 1.95
C GLU A 142 15.16 -12.44 0.86
N HIS A 143 14.44 -12.02 -0.18
CA HIS A 143 14.95 -11.10 -1.21
C HIS A 143 15.11 -9.67 -0.70
N ALA A 144 14.17 -9.20 0.12
CA ALA A 144 14.13 -7.82 0.62
C ALA A 144 15.11 -7.56 1.78
N ALA A 145 15.30 -8.54 2.67
CA ALA A 145 16.11 -8.39 3.88
C ALA A 145 17.54 -7.84 3.65
N PRO A 146 18.36 -8.42 2.75
CA PRO A 146 19.72 -7.92 2.50
C PRO A 146 19.74 -6.53 1.82
N ARG A 147 18.59 -6.04 1.38
CA ARG A 147 18.40 -4.74 0.72
C ARG A 147 17.88 -3.66 1.68
N SER A 148 17.66 -4.02 2.94
CA SER A 148 17.08 -3.13 3.96
C SER A 148 15.69 -2.57 3.58
N VAL A 149 14.92 -3.31 2.76
CA VAL A 149 13.54 -2.98 2.40
C VAL A 149 12.59 -3.81 3.26
N ARG A 150 11.61 -3.17 3.90
CA ARG A 150 10.55 -3.85 4.63
C ARG A 150 9.44 -4.28 3.67
N ILE A 151 8.81 -5.40 3.97
CA ILE A 151 7.60 -5.84 3.27
C ILE A 151 6.40 -5.55 4.17
N GLY A 152 5.50 -4.66 3.72
CA GLY A 152 4.23 -4.41 4.36
C GLY A 152 3.18 -5.37 3.80
N PHE A 153 2.51 -6.14 4.65
CA PHE A 153 1.39 -6.96 4.21
C PHE A 153 0.09 -6.24 4.54
N GLU A 154 -0.75 -6.08 3.54
CA GLU A 154 -2.03 -5.41 3.63
C GLU A 154 -3.17 -6.43 3.60
N PRO A 155 -3.95 -6.56 4.68
CA PRO A 155 -5.24 -7.22 4.65
C PRO A 155 -6.21 -6.44 3.77
N GLU A 156 -6.71 -7.08 2.69
CA GLU A 156 -7.48 -6.40 1.63
C GLU A 156 -8.87 -7.02 1.50
N PRO A 157 -9.96 -6.23 1.62
CA PRO A 157 -11.33 -6.74 1.52
C PRO A 157 -11.58 -7.52 0.22
N GLY A 158 -12.18 -8.71 0.34
CA GLY A 158 -12.47 -9.60 -0.79
C GLY A 158 -11.29 -10.45 -1.27
N MET A 159 -10.15 -10.41 -0.59
CA MET A 159 -9.00 -11.28 -0.85
C MET A 159 -8.93 -12.45 0.13
N LEU A 160 -7.94 -13.35 -0.01
CA LEU A 160 -7.76 -14.49 0.90
C LEU A 160 -7.57 -14.05 2.36
N VAL A 161 -6.84 -12.98 2.56
CA VAL A 161 -6.60 -12.37 3.87
C VAL A 161 -7.16 -10.95 3.81
N GLU A 162 -8.33 -10.77 4.41
CA GLU A 162 -9.08 -9.51 4.37
C GLU A 162 -9.14 -8.79 5.72
N THR A 163 -8.65 -9.43 6.79
CA THR A 163 -8.72 -8.88 8.15
C THR A 163 -7.35 -8.87 8.83
N VAL A 164 -7.19 -8.01 9.82
CA VAL A 164 -5.98 -7.97 10.66
C VAL A 164 -5.87 -9.23 11.54
N GLU A 165 -6.99 -9.88 11.89
CA GLU A 165 -6.96 -11.22 12.51
C GLU A 165 -6.31 -12.24 11.55
N GLY A 166 -6.64 -12.16 10.25
CA GLY A 166 -5.99 -12.97 9.21
C GLY A 166 -4.50 -12.69 9.06
N TRP A 167 -4.08 -11.43 9.26
CA TRP A 167 -2.68 -11.03 9.29
C TRP A 167 -1.88 -11.76 10.37
N ASP A 168 -2.40 -11.90 11.59
CA ASP A 168 -1.70 -12.61 12.68
C ASP A 168 -1.31 -14.02 12.23
N ARG A 169 -2.19 -14.73 11.54
CA ARG A 169 -1.91 -16.06 10.97
C ARG A 169 -0.81 -16.02 9.90
N VAL A 170 -0.86 -15.05 9.00
CA VAL A 170 0.17 -14.88 7.95
C VAL A 170 1.53 -14.59 8.57
N ARG A 171 1.59 -13.66 9.53
CA ARG A 171 2.82 -13.28 10.23
C ARG A 171 3.49 -14.48 10.89
N GLU A 172 2.71 -15.31 11.60
CA GLU A 172 3.20 -16.53 12.24
C GLU A 172 3.71 -17.55 11.22
N ALA A 173 2.94 -17.78 10.15
CA ALA A 173 3.30 -18.75 9.11
C ALA A 173 4.56 -18.33 8.34
N VAL A 174 4.74 -17.05 8.05
CA VAL A 174 5.93 -16.53 7.38
C VAL A 174 7.14 -16.52 8.30
N GLY A 175 6.99 -16.06 9.55
CA GLY A 175 8.04 -16.09 10.57
C GLY A 175 9.31 -15.31 10.21
N HIS A 176 9.18 -14.19 9.46
CA HIS A 176 10.32 -13.42 8.98
C HIS A 176 10.29 -11.97 9.47
N PRO A 177 11.36 -11.43 10.07
CA PRO A 177 11.34 -10.10 10.71
C PRO A 177 11.20 -8.93 9.72
N THR A 178 11.47 -9.14 8.43
CA THR A 178 11.29 -8.14 7.37
C THR A 178 9.81 -7.87 7.07
N LEU A 179 8.91 -8.83 7.39
CA LEU A 179 7.47 -8.68 7.21
C LEU A 179 6.90 -7.80 8.33
N GLY A 180 6.07 -6.84 7.96
CA GLY A 180 5.30 -5.98 8.84
C GLY A 180 3.90 -5.75 8.29
N LEU A 181 3.10 -5.00 9.01
CA LEU A 181 1.72 -4.69 8.67
C LEU A 181 1.62 -3.37 7.90
N THR A 182 1.01 -3.37 6.73
CA THR A 182 0.37 -2.20 6.13
C THR A 182 -1.08 -2.21 6.59
N LEU A 183 -1.46 -1.21 7.38
CA LEU A 183 -2.84 -1.10 7.89
C LEU A 183 -3.59 -0.01 7.13
N ASP A 184 -4.59 -0.41 6.35
CA ASP A 184 -5.59 0.51 5.84
C ASP A 184 -6.70 0.68 6.89
N VAL A 185 -6.93 1.93 7.31
CA VAL A 185 -7.92 2.24 8.36
C VAL A 185 -9.35 2.06 7.87
N GLY A 186 -9.60 2.30 6.57
CA GLY A 186 -10.90 2.13 5.96
C GLY A 186 -11.27 0.65 5.81
N HIS A 187 -10.29 -0.22 5.54
CA HIS A 187 -10.50 -1.66 5.41
C HIS A 187 -11.06 -2.29 6.70
N CYS A 188 -10.66 -1.79 7.88
CA CYS A 188 -11.24 -2.25 9.14
C CYS A 188 -12.76 -2.05 9.22
N LEU A 189 -13.29 -0.97 8.62
CA LEU A 189 -14.74 -0.74 8.51
C LEU A 189 -15.35 -1.58 7.39
N ALA A 190 -14.69 -1.67 6.25
CA ALA A 190 -15.17 -2.45 5.10
C ALA A 190 -15.39 -3.92 5.47
N THR A 191 -14.50 -4.52 6.26
CA THR A 191 -14.58 -5.90 6.75
C THR A 191 -15.42 -6.04 8.02
N ARG A 192 -15.85 -4.94 8.63
CA ARG A 192 -16.53 -4.92 9.95
C ARG A 192 -15.70 -5.53 11.08
N GLU A 193 -14.39 -5.46 10.98
CA GLU A 193 -13.48 -6.03 11.98
C GLU A 193 -13.47 -5.22 13.28
N GLY A 194 -13.86 -3.96 13.22
CA GLY A 194 -14.01 -3.13 14.40
C GLY A 194 -13.47 -1.71 14.25
N ASP A 195 -13.15 -1.10 15.38
CA ASP A 195 -12.64 0.27 15.44
C ASP A 195 -11.18 0.37 14.95
N PRO A 196 -10.90 1.09 13.86
CA PRO A 196 -9.56 1.25 13.31
C PRO A 196 -8.55 1.80 14.34
N ALA A 197 -8.97 2.75 15.19
CA ALA A 197 -8.10 3.34 16.20
C ALA A 197 -7.64 2.32 17.26
N ARG A 198 -8.52 1.39 17.63
CA ARG A 198 -8.18 0.30 18.54
C ARG A 198 -7.23 -0.71 17.90
N ILE A 199 -7.49 -1.10 16.65
CA ILE A 199 -6.66 -2.03 15.88
C ILE A 199 -5.26 -1.42 15.70
N LEU A 200 -5.19 -0.15 15.33
CA LEU A 200 -3.94 0.59 15.15
C LEU A 200 -3.06 0.58 16.41
N ARG A 201 -3.65 0.88 17.59
CA ARG A 201 -2.91 0.82 18.88
C ARG A 201 -2.42 -0.59 19.20
N ARG A 202 -3.25 -1.61 18.93
CA ARG A 202 -2.89 -3.01 19.21
C ARG A 202 -1.69 -3.48 18.40
N HIS A 203 -1.63 -3.09 17.12
CA HIS A 203 -0.61 -3.54 16.17
C HIS A 203 0.49 -2.51 15.89
N ALA A 204 0.58 -1.44 16.70
CA ALA A 204 1.49 -0.32 16.49
C ALA A 204 2.96 -0.72 16.24
N HIS A 205 3.43 -1.76 16.91
CA HIS A 205 4.80 -2.25 16.81
C HIS A 205 5.07 -3.10 15.55
N GLU A 206 4.04 -3.48 14.82
CA GLU A 206 4.10 -4.26 13.58
C GLU A 206 3.97 -3.37 12.34
N LEU A 207 3.48 -2.13 12.52
CA LEU A 207 3.21 -1.21 11.43
C LEU A 207 4.48 -0.83 10.68
N VAL A 208 4.41 -0.90 9.35
CA VAL A 208 5.41 -0.35 8.43
C VAL A 208 4.81 0.69 7.51
N CYS A 209 3.49 0.66 7.32
CA CYS A 209 2.71 1.61 6.54
C CYS A 209 1.31 1.76 7.14
N VAL A 210 0.72 2.94 7.02
CA VAL A 210 -0.70 3.18 7.36
C VAL A 210 -1.35 3.88 6.20
N GLN A 211 -2.37 3.25 5.62
CA GLN A 211 -3.17 3.83 4.55
C GLN A 211 -4.42 4.49 5.12
N LEU A 212 -4.79 5.59 4.48
CA LEU A 212 -5.86 6.47 4.92
C LEU A 212 -6.83 6.71 3.77
N ASP A 213 -8.04 6.28 3.95
CA ASP A 213 -9.21 6.61 3.16
C ASP A 213 -10.48 6.47 4.02
N ASP A 214 -11.64 6.81 3.51
CA ASP A 214 -12.87 6.68 4.27
C ASP A 214 -13.79 5.62 3.67
N HIS A 215 -14.49 4.90 4.54
CA HIS A 215 -15.38 3.81 4.15
C HIS A 215 -16.67 3.84 4.98
N ARG A 216 -17.71 3.21 4.44
CA ARG A 216 -18.90 2.81 5.21
C ARG A 216 -18.76 1.38 5.67
N ALA A 217 -19.33 1.07 6.82
CA ALA A 217 -19.27 -0.28 7.37
C ALA A 217 -19.81 -1.35 6.40
N GLY A 218 -18.97 -2.33 6.08
CA GLY A 218 -19.28 -3.42 5.16
C GLY A 218 -19.23 -3.03 3.68
N ARG A 219 -18.57 -1.92 3.32
CA ARG A 219 -18.44 -1.46 1.94
C ARG A 219 -17.02 -1.00 1.65
N HIS A 220 -16.42 -1.53 0.61
CA HIS A 220 -15.10 -1.15 0.12
C HIS A 220 -15.23 0.03 -0.88
N ASP A 221 -15.33 1.26 -0.33
CA ASP A 221 -15.76 2.44 -1.09
C ASP A 221 -14.61 3.38 -1.51
N HIS A 222 -13.50 3.50 -0.76
CA HIS A 222 -12.42 4.50 -0.91
C HIS A 222 -12.99 5.94 -1.07
N LEU A 223 -13.76 6.37 -0.08
CA LEU A 223 -14.40 7.68 -0.08
C LEU A 223 -13.42 8.78 0.31
N MET A 224 -13.76 10.01 -0.06
CA MET A 224 -13.10 11.19 0.50
C MET A 224 -13.32 11.25 2.01
N PHE A 225 -12.32 11.72 2.72
CA PHE A 225 -12.35 11.92 4.17
C PHE A 225 -13.59 12.69 4.63
N GLY A 226 -14.31 12.14 5.61
CA GLY A 226 -15.54 12.69 6.16
C GLY A 226 -16.82 12.32 5.37
N GLU A 227 -16.72 11.57 4.28
CA GLU A 227 -17.86 11.05 3.53
C GLU A 227 -18.27 9.62 3.94
N GLY A 228 -17.42 8.96 4.74
CA GLY A 228 -17.63 7.65 5.33
C GLY A 228 -17.93 7.69 6.82
N GLU A 229 -17.51 6.64 7.53
CA GLU A 229 -17.79 6.41 8.95
C GLU A 229 -16.51 6.32 9.81
N VAL A 230 -15.32 6.62 9.25
CA VAL A 230 -14.07 6.61 10.01
C VAL A 230 -14.09 7.77 11.03
N ARG A 231 -13.81 7.45 12.28
CA ARG A 231 -13.71 8.43 13.37
C ARG A 231 -12.33 9.06 13.40
N TRP A 232 -12.09 10.03 12.53
CA TRP A 232 -10.77 10.59 12.23
C TRP A 232 -10.04 11.16 13.44
N ALA A 233 -10.75 11.78 14.39
CA ALA A 233 -10.14 12.29 15.63
C ALA A 233 -9.53 11.14 16.46
N GLU A 234 -10.19 10.01 16.53
CA GLU A 234 -9.73 8.82 17.27
C GLU A 234 -8.57 8.12 16.54
N VAL A 235 -8.60 8.06 15.20
CA VAL A 235 -7.50 7.54 14.37
C VAL A 235 -6.26 8.42 14.53
N ALA A 236 -6.40 9.74 14.42
CA ALA A 236 -5.29 10.67 14.60
C ALA A 236 -4.66 10.56 16.00
N GLU A 237 -5.49 10.44 17.05
CA GLU A 237 -4.99 10.22 18.40
C GLU A 237 -4.30 8.86 18.56
N ALA A 238 -4.85 7.80 17.93
CA ALA A 238 -4.23 6.49 17.95
C ALA A 238 -2.84 6.49 17.30
N ILE A 239 -2.69 7.15 16.15
CA ILE A 239 -1.39 7.28 15.45
C ILE A 239 -0.40 8.05 16.35
N ARG A 240 -0.80 9.20 16.92
CA ARG A 240 0.07 9.98 17.79
C ARG A 240 0.53 9.19 19.04
N SER A 241 -0.42 8.54 19.70
CA SER A 241 -0.14 7.80 20.95
C SER A 241 0.59 6.48 20.73
N SER A 242 0.53 5.90 19.53
CA SER A 242 1.21 4.66 19.18
C SER A 242 2.73 4.78 19.09
N GLY A 243 3.23 6.00 18.86
CA GLY A 243 4.65 6.22 18.57
C GLY A 243 5.10 5.72 17.19
N TYR A 244 4.17 5.35 16.31
CA TYR A 244 4.47 4.95 14.94
C TYR A 244 5.13 6.09 14.16
N PRO A 245 6.37 5.92 13.65
CA PRO A 245 7.10 7.00 13.00
C PRO A 245 6.96 7.02 11.47
N GLY A 246 6.32 5.98 10.90
CA GLY A 246 6.29 5.74 9.47
C GLY A 246 5.30 6.63 8.70
N PRO A 247 5.18 6.40 7.38
CA PRO A 247 4.34 7.21 6.50
C PRO A 247 2.85 6.96 6.71
N LEU A 248 2.07 8.00 6.43
CA LEU A 248 0.62 7.95 6.30
C LEU A 248 0.26 8.17 4.83
N GLU A 249 -0.40 7.22 4.20
CA GLU A 249 -0.65 7.21 2.76
C GLU A 249 -2.11 7.44 2.45
N VAL A 250 -2.42 8.49 1.71
CA VAL A 250 -3.77 8.74 1.20
C VAL A 250 -4.06 7.81 0.04
N GLU A 251 -5.07 6.95 0.15
CA GLU A 251 -5.50 6.04 -0.90
C GLU A 251 -6.90 6.37 -1.43
N LEU A 252 -6.97 7.26 -2.41
CA LEU A 252 -8.22 7.65 -3.06
C LEU A 252 -8.26 7.17 -4.51
N SER A 253 -8.13 5.86 -4.70
CA SER A 253 -7.95 5.17 -5.98
C SER A 253 -9.07 5.41 -7.00
N ARG A 254 -10.27 5.81 -6.55
CA ARG A 254 -11.44 6.03 -7.42
C ARG A 254 -11.59 7.48 -7.90
N HIS A 255 -10.68 8.39 -7.50
CA HIS A 255 -10.82 9.83 -7.71
C HIS A 255 -9.86 10.41 -8.77
N SER A 256 -9.26 9.55 -9.60
CA SER A 256 -8.26 9.98 -10.60
C SER A 256 -8.76 11.02 -11.61
N SER A 257 -10.08 11.07 -11.88
CA SER A 257 -10.69 12.08 -12.76
C SER A 257 -10.62 13.50 -12.20
N GLU A 258 -10.55 13.64 -10.86
CA GLU A 258 -10.53 14.91 -10.16
C GLU A 258 -9.31 15.03 -9.23
N ALA A 259 -8.26 14.30 -9.54
CA ALA A 259 -7.10 14.10 -8.67
C ALA A 259 -6.51 15.38 -8.05
N PRO A 260 -6.30 16.51 -8.79
CA PRO A 260 -5.73 17.71 -8.18
C PRO A 260 -6.60 18.30 -7.08
N THR A 261 -7.91 18.38 -7.31
CA THR A 261 -8.87 18.87 -6.31
C THR A 261 -9.00 17.91 -5.14
N THR A 262 -9.05 16.61 -5.44
CA THR A 262 -9.13 15.54 -4.44
C THR A 262 -7.91 15.53 -3.52
N ALA A 263 -6.71 15.58 -4.08
CA ALA A 263 -5.47 15.61 -3.31
C ALA A 263 -5.38 16.87 -2.42
N ALA A 264 -5.76 18.03 -2.93
CA ALA A 264 -5.77 19.27 -2.14
C ALA A 264 -6.77 19.21 -0.97
N ARG A 265 -7.99 18.70 -1.21
CA ARG A 265 -9.02 18.50 -0.18
C ARG A 265 -8.57 17.51 0.89
N ALA A 266 -8.00 16.37 0.46
CA ALA A 266 -7.49 15.33 1.35
C ALA A 266 -6.42 15.87 2.30
N LEU A 267 -5.42 16.58 1.76
CA LEU A 267 -4.37 17.18 2.57
C LEU A 267 -4.90 18.20 3.58
N THR A 268 -5.84 19.05 3.15
CA THR A 268 -6.48 20.05 4.03
C THR A 268 -7.21 19.37 5.18
N PHE A 269 -7.98 18.32 4.89
CA PHE A 269 -8.71 17.56 5.91
C PHE A 269 -7.75 16.90 6.92
N LEU A 270 -6.75 16.19 6.43
CA LEU A 270 -5.80 15.47 7.28
C LEU A 270 -4.98 16.41 8.14
N ARG A 271 -4.50 17.53 7.59
CA ARG A 271 -3.81 18.55 8.40
C ARG A 271 -4.68 19.08 9.53
N GLY A 272 -5.99 19.26 9.28
CA GLY A 272 -6.94 19.63 10.33
C GLY A 272 -7.15 18.52 11.37
N ALA A 273 -7.33 17.27 10.93
CA ALA A 273 -7.57 16.14 11.82
C ALA A 273 -6.32 15.75 12.66
N PHE A 274 -5.12 15.96 12.12
CA PHE A 274 -3.85 15.69 12.79
C PHE A 274 -3.23 16.91 13.47
N ALA A 275 -3.82 18.11 13.34
CA ALA A 275 -3.41 19.26 14.14
C ALA A 275 -3.56 18.91 15.63
N ALA A 276 -2.54 19.25 16.43
CA ALA A 276 -2.64 19.08 17.89
C ALA A 276 -3.83 19.90 18.42
N PRO A 277 -4.57 19.39 19.41
CA PRO A 277 -5.60 20.19 20.08
C PRO A 277 -4.99 21.38 20.82
#